data_c2eb6eb5687a3aada91303e3e77ac8b1
#
_entry.id   c2eb6eb5687a3aada91303e3e77ac8b1
#
_cell.length_a   1.000
_cell.length_b   1.000
_cell.length_c   1.000
_cell.angle_alpha   90.00
_cell.angle_beta   90.00
_cell.angle_gamma   90.00
#
_symmetry.space_group_name_H-M   'P 1'
#
loop_
_entity.id
_entity.type
_entity.pdbx_description
1 polymer ?
#
loop_
_entity_poly.entity_id
_entity_poly.type
_entity_poly.pdbx_seq_one_letter_code
_entity_poly.pdbx_strand_id
1 'polypeptide(L)'
;RGLAPALVAKIERAEVVGNDQVLDAILKASDGIMVARGDLGVEVGDAELIGIQKDLISRARKSDRVVITATQMMESMIESPMPTRAEVFDVANAVLDGTDAVMLSAETAVGRYPVEVVAAMADAAMGAERHPVARTSRYRLEREFASAQETVAMAAIYAANHYRRVRGIACLTESGTTPLLMSRLSSGLPIFALSS
;
A
#
# COMPACT_ATOMS: atom_id res chain seq x y z
N ARG A 1 27.26 -4.26 -9.23
CA ARG A 1 26.40 -5.29 -8.63
C ARG A 1 25.20 -5.43 -9.57
N GLY A 2 25.01 -6.63 -10.18
CA GLY A 2 23.80 -6.92 -10.93
C GLY A 2 22.63 -6.95 -9.95
N LEU A 3 21.77 -5.91 -9.99
CA LEU A 3 20.54 -5.88 -9.21
C LEU A 3 19.55 -6.82 -9.89
N ALA A 4 19.06 -7.83 -9.18
CA ALA A 4 17.91 -8.58 -9.64
C ALA A 4 16.69 -7.64 -9.66
N PRO A 5 15.84 -7.65 -10.70
CA PRO A 5 14.63 -6.84 -10.73
C PRO A 5 13.67 -7.30 -9.64
N ALA A 6 12.97 -6.34 -9.00
CA ALA A 6 11.88 -6.66 -8.10
C ALA A 6 10.69 -7.24 -8.88
N LEU A 7 10.05 -8.26 -8.31
CA LEU A 7 8.90 -8.93 -8.90
C LEU A 7 7.61 -8.46 -8.23
N VAL A 8 6.71 -7.86 -9.01
CA VAL A 8 5.36 -7.49 -8.55
C VAL A 8 4.35 -8.42 -9.23
N ALA A 9 3.69 -9.25 -8.44
CA ALA A 9 2.66 -10.16 -8.96
C ALA A 9 1.33 -9.41 -9.14
N LYS A 10 0.77 -9.45 -10.34
CA LYS A 10 -0.54 -8.88 -10.65
C LYS A 10 -1.64 -9.87 -10.24
N ILE A 11 -2.47 -9.48 -9.27
CA ILE A 11 -3.58 -10.31 -8.78
C ILE A 11 -4.86 -9.88 -9.49
N GLU A 12 -5.32 -10.74 -10.40
CA GLU A 12 -6.45 -10.46 -11.30
C GLU A 12 -7.37 -11.65 -11.54
N ARG A 13 -7.10 -12.82 -10.94
CA ARG A 13 -7.83 -14.06 -11.19
C ARG A 13 -8.58 -14.53 -9.95
N ALA A 14 -9.84 -14.95 -10.15
CA ALA A 14 -10.68 -15.51 -9.09
C ALA A 14 -10.06 -16.74 -8.43
N GLU A 15 -9.37 -17.58 -9.19
CA GLU A 15 -8.69 -18.79 -8.69
C GLU A 15 -7.58 -18.49 -7.68
N VAL A 16 -6.95 -17.32 -7.78
CA VAL A 16 -5.90 -16.89 -6.84
C VAL A 16 -6.52 -16.43 -5.54
N VAL A 17 -7.53 -15.56 -5.61
CA VAL A 17 -8.16 -14.98 -4.42
C VAL A 17 -9.09 -15.96 -3.69
N GLY A 18 -9.58 -16.98 -4.38
CA GLY A 18 -10.37 -18.08 -3.81
C GLY A 18 -9.54 -19.20 -3.17
N ASN A 19 -8.19 -19.11 -3.21
CA ASN A 19 -7.31 -20.16 -2.68
C ASN A 19 -6.17 -19.56 -1.86
N ASP A 20 -6.28 -19.65 -0.55
CA ASP A 20 -5.30 -19.09 0.40
C ASP A 20 -3.88 -19.62 0.20
N GLN A 21 -3.72 -20.90 -0.13
CA GLN A 21 -2.40 -21.51 -0.34
C GLN A 21 -1.71 -20.95 -1.59
N VAL A 22 -2.49 -20.73 -2.66
CA VAL A 22 -1.98 -20.15 -3.91
C VAL A 22 -1.58 -18.69 -3.68
N LEU A 23 -2.42 -17.91 -3.02
CA LEU A 23 -2.12 -16.52 -2.70
C LEU A 23 -0.88 -16.39 -1.81
N ASP A 24 -0.75 -17.21 -0.77
CA ASP A 24 0.42 -17.20 0.11
C ASP A 24 1.70 -17.61 -0.64
N ALA A 25 1.62 -18.58 -1.56
CA ALA A 25 2.75 -18.94 -2.42
C ALA A 25 3.19 -17.79 -3.33
N ILE A 26 2.25 -17.05 -3.91
CA ILE A 26 2.52 -15.86 -4.72
C ILE A 26 3.16 -14.76 -3.88
N LEU A 27 2.59 -14.45 -2.70
CA LEU A 27 3.14 -13.46 -1.78
C LEU A 27 4.58 -13.81 -1.36
N LYS A 28 4.87 -15.08 -1.14
CA LYS A 28 6.22 -15.54 -0.80
C LYS A 28 7.21 -15.42 -1.95
N ALA A 29 6.75 -15.65 -3.18
CA ALA A 29 7.59 -15.67 -4.38
C ALA A 29 7.81 -14.27 -4.99
N SER A 30 7.07 -13.25 -4.56
CA SER A 30 7.15 -11.88 -5.11
C SER A 30 7.63 -10.87 -4.08
N ASP A 31 8.12 -9.72 -4.53
CA ASP A 31 8.51 -8.58 -3.69
C ASP A 31 7.32 -7.68 -3.37
N GLY A 32 6.27 -7.75 -4.17
CA GLY A 32 5.03 -7.03 -3.98
C GLY A 32 3.89 -7.63 -4.80
N ILE A 33 2.68 -7.13 -4.57
CA ILE A 33 1.51 -7.45 -5.37
C ILE A 33 0.83 -6.20 -5.89
N MET A 34 0.13 -6.36 -7.02
CA MET A 34 -0.77 -5.36 -7.55
C MET A 34 -2.19 -5.92 -7.54
N VAL A 35 -3.10 -5.23 -6.90
CA VAL A 35 -4.54 -5.51 -6.94
C VAL A 35 -5.09 -4.88 -8.22
N ALA A 36 -5.26 -5.68 -9.26
CA ALA A 36 -5.74 -5.25 -10.58
C ALA A 36 -7.27 -5.32 -10.62
N ARG A 37 -7.92 -4.28 -10.12
CA ARG A 37 -9.37 -4.28 -9.86
C ARG A 37 -10.22 -4.44 -11.11
N GLY A 38 -9.82 -3.88 -12.25
CA GLY A 38 -10.55 -4.00 -13.49
C GLY A 38 -10.74 -5.46 -13.91
N ASP A 39 -9.64 -6.20 -14.04
CA ASP A 39 -9.68 -7.62 -14.45
C ASP A 39 -10.27 -8.49 -13.33
N LEU A 40 -9.89 -8.23 -12.08
CA LEU A 40 -10.40 -8.98 -10.92
C LEU A 40 -11.91 -8.80 -10.74
N GLY A 41 -12.44 -7.58 -10.94
CA GLY A 41 -13.87 -7.29 -10.85
C GLY A 41 -14.69 -8.05 -11.90
N VAL A 42 -14.15 -8.25 -13.09
CA VAL A 42 -14.79 -9.11 -14.12
C VAL A 42 -14.86 -10.58 -13.67
N GLU A 43 -13.83 -11.05 -12.95
CA GLU A 43 -13.74 -12.44 -12.49
C GLU A 43 -14.63 -12.74 -11.27
N VAL A 44 -14.70 -11.81 -10.31
CA VAL A 44 -15.36 -12.05 -9.01
C VAL A 44 -16.66 -11.26 -8.81
N GLY A 45 -16.88 -10.23 -9.62
CA GLY A 45 -17.98 -9.28 -9.49
C GLY A 45 -17.66 -8.11 -8.55
N ASP A 46 -18.24 -6.94 -8.86
CA ASP A 46 -17.97 -5.69 -8.16
C ASP A 46 -18.38 -5.72 -6.68
N ALA A 47 -19.40 -6.48 -6.33
CA ALA A 47 -19.88 -6.58 -4.94
C ALA A 47 -18.84 -7.24 -4.01
N GLU A 48 -18.11 -8.22 -4.51
CA GLU A 48 -17.10 -8.97 -3.76
C GLU A 48 -15.74 -8.26 -3.77
N LEU A 49 -15.48 -7.45 -4.80
CA LEU A 49 -14.18 -6.84 -5.09
C LEU A 49 -13.63 -6.03 -3.91
N ILE A 50 -14.46 -5.25 -3.23
CA ILE A 50 -14.01 -4.39 -2.13
C ILE A 50 -13.54 -5.21 -0.91
N GLY A 51 -14.21 -6.32 -0.61
CA GLY A 51 -13.80 -7.24 0.44
C GLY A 51 -12.46 -7.89 0.11
N ILE A 52 -12.33 -8.37 -1.11
CA ILE A 52 -11.11 -8.99 -1.64
C ILE A 52 -9.94 -7.99 -1.64
N GLN A 53 -10.15 -6.75 -2.07
CA GLN A 53 -9.13 -5.70 -2.01
C GLN A 53 -8.58 -5.53 -0.58
N LYS A 54 -9.47 -5.40 0.40
CA LYS A 54 -9.07 -5.22 1.81
C LYS A 54 -8.28 -6.42 2.33
N ASP A 55 -8.69 -7.62 1.96
CA ASP A 55 -7.99 -8.85 2.36
C ASP A 55 -6.61 -8.95 1.71
N LEU A 56 -6.49 -8.69 0.41
CA LEU A 56 -5.23 -8.66 -0.31
C LEU A 56 -4.25 -7.65 0.30
N ILE A 57 -4.70 -6.41 0.57
CA ILE A 57 -3.88 -5.37 1.21
C ILE A 57 -3.43 -5.85 2.59
N SER A 58 -4.34 -6.39 3.40
CA SER A 58 -4.03 -6.91 4.74
C SER A 58 -2.98 -8.03 4.69
N ARG A 59 -3.15 -9.00 3.79
CA ARG A 59 -2.25 -10.15 3.64
C ARG A 59 -0.87 -9.75 3.14
N ALA A 60 -0.80 -8.87 2.13
CA ALA A 60 0.48 -8.34 1.64
C ALA A 60 1.26 -7.63 2.74
N ARG A 61 0.59 -6.77 3.51
CA ARG A 61 1.21 -6.08 4.66
C ARG A 61 1.67 -7.03 5.75
N LYS A 62 0.91 -8.10 6.03
CA LYS A 62 1.30 -9.16 6.99
C LYS A 62 2.55 -9.91 6.56
N SER A 63 2.73 -10.05 5.27
CA SER A 63 3.87 -10.73 4.66
C SER A 63 5.05 -9.79 4.34
N ASP A 64 4.99 -8.53 4.80
CA ASP A 64 5.96 -7.47 4.52
C ASP A 64 6.18 -7.23 3.02
N ARG A 65 5.13 -7.41 2.21
CA ARG A 65 5.13 -7.17 0.77
C ARG A 65 4.50 -5.83 0.42
N VAL A 66 5.07 -5.17 -0.60
CA VAL A 66 4.48 -3.95 -1.16
C VAL A 66 3.15 -4.28 -1.82
N VAL A 67 2.15 -3.42 -1.63
CA VAL A 67 0.86 -3.55 -2.31
C VAL A 67 0.50 -2.28 -3.06
N ILE A 68 0.16 -2.47 -4.34
CA ILE A 68 -0.28 -1.42 -5.26
C ILE A 68 -1.76 -1.66 -5.55
N THR A 69 -2.61 -0.66 -5.30
CA THR A 69 -4.02 -0.70 -5.75
C THR A 69 -4.13 0.01 -7.09
N ALA A 70 -4.62 -0.71 -8.10
CA ALA A 70 -4.57 -0.31 -9.48
C ALA A 70 -5.93 -0.40 -10.16
N THR A 71 -6.06 0.36 -11.25
CA THR A 71 -7.20 0.44 -12.17
C THR A 71 -8.47 1.03 -11.57
N GLN A 72 -9.24 1.74 -12.39
CA GLN A 72 -10.53 2.34 -12.02
C GLN A 72 -10.43 3.31 -10.80
N MET A 73 -9.29 4.00 -10.65
CA MET A 73 -9.09 4.89 -9.50
C MET A 73 -9.74 6.26 -9.70
N MET A 74 -9.56 6.88 -10.87
CA MET A 74 -10.07 8.20 -11.25
C MET A 74 -10.56 8.17 -12.70
N GLU A 75 -11.29 7.14 -13.09
CA GLU A 75 -11.64 6.82 -14.48
C GLU A 75 -12.42 7.94 -15.18
N SER A 76 -13.30 8.65 -14.46
CA SER A 76 -14.03 9.79 -15.03
C SER A 76 -13.10 10.91 -15.53
N MET A 77 -11.90 11.00 -14.97
CA MET A 77 -10.91 12.02 -15.36
C MET A 77 -10.19 11.72 -16.69
N ILE A 78 -10.47 10.60 -17.34
CA ILE A 78 -10.09 10.40 -18.74
C ILE A 78 -10.69 11.53 -19.60
N GLU A 79 -11.95 11.91 -19.32
CA GLU A 79 -12.72 12.90 -20.10
C GLU A 79 -13.10 14.17 -19.28
N SER A 80 -12.99 14.13 -17.95
CA SER A 80 -13.36 15.23 -17.05
C SER A 80 -12.14 15.82 -16.35
N PRO A 81 -12.05 17.15 -16.19
CA PRO A 81 -10.97 17.78 -15.45
C PRO A 81 -11.05 17.57 -13.91
N MET A 82 -12.17 17.02 -13.43
CA MET A 82 -12.40 16.80 -11.99
C MET A 82 -12.94 15.39 -11.75
N PRO A 83 -12.50 14.74 -10.65
CA PRO A 83 -13.00 13.43 -10.28
C PRO A 83 -14.41 13.51 -9.71
N THR A 84 -15.10 12.40 -9.72
CA THR A 84 -16.32 12.23 -8.94
C THR A 84 -15.99 12.09 -7.45
N ARG A 85 -16.96 12.39 -6.58
CA ARG A 85 -16.80 12.17 -5.13
C ARG A 85 -16.56 10.69 -4.79
N ALA A 86 -17.15 9.77 -5.55
CA ALA A 86 -17.00 8.33 -5.36
C ALA A 86 -15.54 7.90 -5.59
N GLU A 87 -14.91 8.43 -6.65
CA GLU A 87 -13.50 8.14 -6.96
C GLU A 87 -12.55 8.71 -5.90
N VAL A 88 -12.80 9.92 -5.41
CA VAL A 88 -12.01 10.49 -4.29
C VAL A 88 -12.12 9.61 -3.05
N PHE A 89 -13.33 9.10 -2.73
CA PHE A 89 -13.53 8.20 -1.61
C PHE A 89 -12.89 6.82 -1.83
N ASP A 90 -12.85 6.35 -3.06
CA ASP A 90 -12.22 5.09 -3.41
C ASP A 90 -10.70 5.14 -3.20
N VAL A 91 -10.03 6.19 -3.70
CA VAL A 91 -8.61 6.43 -3.43
C VAL A 91 -8.34 6.56 -1.93
N ALA A 92 -9.12 7.38 -1.24
CA ALA A 92 -8.98 7.56 0.20
C ALA A 92 -9.16 6.26 0.97
N ASN A 93 -10.12 5.41 0.58
CA ASN A 93 -10.36 4.11 1.20
C ASN A 93 -9.18 3.16 1.00
N ALA A 94 -8.62 3.07 -0.22
CA ALA A 94 -7.42 2.27 -0.49
C ALA A 94 -6.23 2.69 0.41
N VAL A 95 -6.02 4.00 0.58
CA VAL A 95 -4.98 4.54 1.48
C VAL A 95 -5.26 4.18 2.94
N LEU A 96 -6.51 4.31 3.40
CA LEU A 96 -6.91 3.95 4.77
C LEU A 96 -6.81 2.44 5.03
N ASP A 97 -7.01 1.60 4.01
CA ASP A 97 -6.77 0.16 4.08
C ASP A 97 -5.28 -0.18 4.21
N GLY A 98 -4.42 0.76 3.85
CA GLY A 98 -2.97 0.67 3.98
C GLY A 98 -2.24 0.20 2.73
N THR A 99 -2.78 0.47 1.54
CA THR A 99 -2.02 0.30 0.30
C THR A 99 -0.74 1.14 0.33
N ASP A 100 0.33 0.66 -0.28
CA ASP A 100 1.61 1.38 -0.35
C ASP A 100 1.65 2.37 -1.52
N ALA A 101 0.90 2.06 -2.58
CA ALA A 101 0.77 2.93 -3.74
C ALA A 101 -0.61 2.77 -4.37
N VAL A 102 -1.07 3.83 -5.01
CA VAL A 102 -2.22 3.85 -5.91
C VAL A 102 -1.72 4.12 -7.32
N MET A 103 -2.31 3.48 -8.33
CA MET A 103 -1.84 3.56 -9.70
C MET A 103 -2.92 4.09 -10.64
N LEU A 104 -2.57 5.09 -11.43
CA LEU A 104 -3.32 5.54 -12.59
C LEU A 104 -2.90 4.73 -13.83
N SER A 105 -3.81 4.52 -14.74
CA SER A 105 -3.61 3.77 -16.00
C SER A 105 -4.04 4.61 -17.20
N ALA A 106 -5.22 4.37 -17.73
CA ALA A 106 -5.76 5.11 -18.88
C ALA A 106 -5.89 6.61 -18.60
N GLU A 107 -6.15 6.99 -17.37
CA GLU A 107 -6.31 8.35 -16.89
C GLU A 107 -5.09 9.25 -17.24
N THR A 108 -3.89 8.67 -17.18
CA THR A 108 -2.65 9.36 -17.55
C THR A 108 -2.12 8.98 -18.93
N ALA A 109 -2.42 7.76 -19.41
CA ALA A 109 -1.87 7.26 -20.67
C ALA A 109 -2.60 7.81 -21.91
N VAL A 110 -3.93 7.98 -21.83
CA VAL A 110 -4.78 8.44 -22.94
C VAL A 110 -5.77 9.52 -22.52
N GLY A 111 -5.88 9.83 -21.23
CA GLY A 111 -6.78 10.85 -20.69
C GLY A 111 -6.40 12.26 -21.13
N ARG A 112 -7.38 13.14 -21.12
CA ARG A 112 -7.22 14.56 -21.52
C ARG A 112 -6.56 15.41 -20.44
N TYR A 113 -6.57 14.95 -19.18
CA TYR A 113 -6.20 15.73 -18.00
C TYR A 113 -5.14 15.03 -17.14
N PRO A 114 -3.97 14.60 -17.72
CA PRO A 114 -3.00 13.77 -17.02
C PRO A 114 -2.37 14.47 -15.81
N VAL A 115 -2.19 15.78 -15.85
CA VAL A 115 -1.62 16.56 -14.74
C VAL A 115 -2.63 16.71 -13.61
N GLU A 116 -3.87 17.05 -13.96
CA GLU A 116 -4.97 17.25 -13.02
C GLU A 116 -5.32 15.96 -12.28
N VAL A 117 -5.31 14.81 -12.96
CA VAL A 117 -5.63 13.53 -12.33
C VAL A 117 -4.56 13.10 -11.33
N VAL A 118 -3.29 13.34 -11.63
CA VAL A 118 -2.20 13.08 -10.68
C VAL A 118 -2.33 13.98 -9.45
N ALA A 119 -2.63 15.27 -9.66
CA ALA A 119 -2.85 16.21 -8.56
C ALA A 119 -4.06 15.81 -7.70
N ALA A 120 -5.20 15.48 -8.32
CA ALA A 120 -6.41 15.05 -7.62
C ALA A 120 -6.18 13.77 -6.79
N MET A 121 -5.49 12.78 -7.35
CA MET A 121 -5.13 11.56 -6.65
C MET A 121 -4.19 11.84 -5.47
N ALA A 122 -3.18 12.69 -5.65
CA ALA A 122 -2.28 13.09 -4.58
C ALA A 122 -3.01 13.80 -3.44
N ASP A 123 -3.93 14.71 -3.77
CA ASP A 123 -4.75 15.43 -2.77
C ASP A 123 -5.65 14.47 -1.97
N ALA A 124 -6.27 13.50 -2.64
CA ALA A 124 -7.10 12.46 -1.99
C ALA A 124 -6.25 11.59 -1.05
N ALA A 125 -5.07 11.14 -1.52
CA ALA A 125 -4.15 10.35 -0.72
C ALA A 125 -3.64 11.13 0.51
N MET A 126 -3.15 12.36 0.32
CA MET A 126 -2.71 13.22 1.43
C MET A 126 -3.84 13.55 2.41
N GLY A 127 -5.07 13.68 1.92
CA GLY A 127 -6.26 13.85 2.75
C GLY A 127 -6.48 12.66 3.66
N ALA A 128 -6.43 11.44 3.12
CA ALA A 128 -6.59 10.19 3.84
C ALA A 128 -5.45 9.94 4.85
N GLU A 129 -4.21 10.24 4.49
CA GLU A 129 -3.03 10.07 5.34
C GLU A 129 -3.06 10.94 6.61
N ARG A 130 -3.84 12.04 6.62
CA ARG A 130 -4.05 12.85 7.83
C ARG A 130 -4.91 12.15 8.88
N HIS A 131 -5.68 11.15 8.48
CA HIS A 131 -6.53 10.40 9.40
C HIS A 131 -5.69 9.54 10.36
N PRO A 132 -6.01 9.49 11.66
CA PRO A 132 -5.24 8.72 12.66
C PRO A 132 -5.07 7.23 12.30
N VAL A 133 -6.06 6.62 11.64
CA VAL A 133 -6.02 5.20 11.21
C VAL A 133 -4.88 4.95 10.22
N ALA A 134 -4.59 5.90 9.34
CA ALA A 134 -3.47 5.76 8.39
C ALA A 134 -2.10 5.90 9.07
N ARG A 135 -2.04 6.66 10.19
CA ARG A 135 -0.78 7.01 10.87
C ARG A 135 -0.33 6.01 11.92
N THR A 136 -1.26 5.25 12.49
CA THR A 136 -0.95 4.31 13.58
C THR A 136 -1.51 2.94 13.27
N SER A 137 -0.63 1.96 13.11
CA SER A 137 -1.04 0.57 13.01
C SER A 137 -1.26 0.00 14.42
N ARG A 138 -2.51 -0.26 14.78
CA ARG A 138 -2.84 -1.04 15.99
C ARG A 138 -2.58 -2.53 15.80
N TYR A 139 -2.43 -2.96 14.57
CA TYR A 139 -2.44 -4.33 14.11
C TYR A 139 -1.28 -5.18 14.66
N ARG A 140 -0.12 -4.56 14.95
CA ARG A 140 1.07 -5.30 15.40
C ARG A 140 1.41 -5.12 16.88
N LEU A 141 0.63 -4.35 17.64
CA LEU A 141 0.90 -4.09 19.06
C LEU A 141 0.76 -5.35 19.94
N GLU A 142 -0.08 -6.30 19.53
CA GLU A 142 -0.36 -7.53 20.29
C GLU A 142 0.33 -8.78 19.70
N ARG A 143 1.18 -8.59 18.68
CA ARG A 143 1.87 -9.69 18.01
C ARG A 143 3.20 -9.98 18.69
N GLU A 144 3.50 -11.28 18.89
CA GLU A 144 4.85 -11.73 19.19
C GLU A 144 5.77 -11.53 17.97
N PHE A 145 6.95 -10.96 18.20
CA PHE A 145 7.92 -10.71 17.15
C PHE A 145 8.84 -11.91 16.95
N ALA A 146 9.10 -12.28 15.69
CA ALA A 146 9.94 -13.42 15.35
C ALA A 146 11.44 -13.09 15.43
N SER A 147 11.83 -11.81 15.50
CA SER A 147 13.22 -11.38 15.49
C SER A 147 13.49 -10.15 16.37
N ALA A 148 14.74 -10.01 16.80
CA ALA A 148 15.21 -8.81 17.48
C ALA A 148 15.07 -7.55 16.62
N GLN A 149 15.22 -7.67 15.28
CA GLN A 149 15.04 -6.56 14.36
C GLN A 149 13.60 -6.05 14.35
N GLU A 150 12.60 -6.94 14.31
CA GLU A 150 11.19 -6.57 14.43
C GLU A 150 10.90 -5.88 15.76
N THR A 151 11.44 -6.42 16.87
CA THR A 151 11.26 -5.86 18.20
C THR A 151 11.82 -4.44 18.30
N VAL A 152 13.04 -4.22 17.80
CA VAL A 152 13.68 -2.89 17.77
C VAL A 152 12.92 -1.92 16.87
N ALA A 153 12.49 -2.36 15.69
CA ALA A 153 11.68 -1.57 14.78
C ALA A 153 10.37 -1.11 15.44
N MET A 154 9.67 -2.03 16.14
CA MET A 154 8.46 -1.70 16.89
C MET A 154 8.74 -0.70 18.02
N ALA A 155 9.78 -0.91 18.81
CA ALA A 155 10.14 0.01 19.90
C ALA A 155 10.42 1.42 19.37
N ALA A 156 11.15 1.53 18.26
CA ALA A 156 11.43 2.82 17.63
C ALA A 156 10.16 3.50 17.12
N ILE A 157 9.29 2.78 16.43
CA ILE A 157 8.00 3.29 15.93
C ILE A 157 7.08 3.66 17.09
N TYR A 158 7.01 2.82 18.14
CA TYR A 158 6.22 3.15 19.33
C TYR A 158 6.70 4.45 19.99
N ALA A 159 8.00 4.60 20.19
CA ALA A 159 8.57 5.82 20.72
C ALA A 159 8.28 7.05 19.84
N ALA A 160 8.42 6.88 18.52
CA ALA A 160 8.15 7.95 17.55
C ALA A 160 6.68 8.40 17.56
N ASN A 161 5.75 7.46 17.70
CA ASN A 161 4.32 7.77 17.74
C ASN A 161 3.86 8.41 19.07
N HIS A 162 4.55 8.14 20.17
CA HIS A 162 4.16 8.61 21.50
C HIS A 162 4.99 9.79 22.04
N TYR A 163 6.12 10.10 21.43
CA TYR A 163 6.95 11.24 21.81
C TYR A 163 6.80 12.39 20.80
N ARG A 164 6.02 13.41 21.16
CA ARG A 164 5.59 14.51 20.27
C ARG A 164 6.72 15.34 19.64
N ARG A 165 7.95 15.22 20.11
CA ARG A 165 9.09 15.99 19.59
C ARG A 165 9.82 15.27 18.44
N VAL A 166 9.52 14.01 18.19
CA VAL A 166 10.09 13.27 17.06
C VAL A 166 9.54 13.84 15.75
N ARG A 167 10.44 14.08 14.79
CA ARG A 167 10.11 14.62 13.47
C ARG A 167 10.43 13.66 12.33
N GLY A 168 11.15 12.61 12.62
CA GLY A 168 11.54 11.58 11.66
C GLY A 168 12.35 10.49 12.35
N ILE A 169 12.57 9.42 11.65
CA ILE A 169 13.33 8.26 12.12
C ILE A 169 14.49 8.07 11.16
N ALA A 170 15.73 8.03 11.66
CA ALA A 170 16.88 7.66 10.86
C ALA A 170 17.38 6.29 11.31
N CYS A 171 17.61 5.39 10.37
CA CYS A 171 18.16 4.08 10.66
C CYS A 171 19.32 3.73 9.71
N LEU A 172 20.38 3.16 10.27
CA LEU A 172 21.46 2.56 9.50
C LEU A 172 21.02 1.18 9.04
N THR A 173 21.29 0.85 7.79
CA THR A 173 20.90 -0.43 7.22
C THR A 173 21.85 -0.84 6.09
N GLU A 174 22.14 -2.13 6.00
CA GLU A 174 22.91 -2.71 4.88
C GLU A 174 21.95 -3.31 3.83
N SER A 175 20.89 -4.00 4.28
CA SER A 175 19.96 -4.74 3.43
C SER A 175 18.64 -4.02 3.15
N GLY A 176 18.33 -2.93 3.86
CA GLY A 176 17.03 -2.27 3.79
C GLY A 176 15.94 -2.92 4.66
N THR A 177 16.24 -4.02 5.37
CA THR A 177 15.22 -4.76 6.15
C THR A 177 14.66 -3.93 7.30
N THR A 178 15.51 -3.22 8.06
CA THR A 178 15.06 -2.43 9.21
C THR A 178 14.09 -1.30 8.82
N PRO A 179 14.38 -0.44 7.83
CA PRO A 179 13.41 0.58 7.41
C PRO A 179 12.16 -0.02 6.77
N LEU A 180 12.25 -1.17 6.09
CA LEU A 180 11.08 -1.89 5.61
C LEU A 180 10.17 -2.29 6.77
N LEU A 181 10.69 -2.96 7.80
CA LEU A 181 9.92 -3.34 8.99
C LEU A 181 9.29 -2.13 9.67
N MET A 182 10.05 -1.03 9.82
CA MET A 182 9.53 0.23 10.38
C MET A 182 8.38 0.79 9.54
N SER A 183 8.49 0.76 8.21
CA SER A 183 7.45 1.27 7.32
C SER A 183 6.14 0.49 7.44
N ARG A 184 6.22 -0.84 7.68
CA ARG A 184 5.04 -1.70 7.90
C ARG A 184 4.30 -1.41 9.20
N LEU A 185 4.96 -0.77 10.16
CA LEU A 185 4.39 -0.45 11.48
C LEU A 185 3.64 0.90 11.50
N SER A 186 3.81 1.71 10.49
CA SER A 186 3.19 3.03 10.29
C SER A 186 3.41 4.03 11.43
N SER A 187 4.11 5.11 11.15
CA SER A 187 4.35 6.19 12.13
C SER A 187 3.80 7.55 11.69
N GLY A 188 3.43 7.69 10.43
CA GLY A 188 3.14 9.01 9.83
C GLY A 188 4.33 9.97 9.84
N LEU A 189 5.53 9.47 10.16
CA LEU A 189 6.79 10.23 10.17
C LEU A 189 7.71 9.69 9.06
N PRO A 190 8.55 10.54 8.44
CA PRO A 190 9.52 10.10 7.46
C PRO A 190 10.55 9.15 8.08
N ILE A 191 10.87 8.09 7.36
CA ILE A 191 11.91 7.12 7.71
C ILE A 191 13.06 7.29 6.72
N PHE A 192 14.22 7.69 7.23
CA PHE A 192 15.44 7.86 6.46
C PHE A 192 16.33 6.62 6.61
N ALA A 193 16.43 5.84 5.53
CA ALA A 193 17.33 4.70 5.45
C ALA A 193 18.73 5.19 5.03
N LEU A 194 19.72 5.00 5.87
CA LEU A 194 21.11 5.37 5.63
C LEU A 194 21.90 4.09 5.35
N SER A 195 22.41 3.95 4.13
CA SER A 195 23.22 2.80 3.70
C SER A 195 24.61 3.32 3.27
N SER A 196 25.63 2.50 3.54
CA SER A 196 27.02 2.74 3.08
C SER A 196 27.15 2.44 1.58
#